data_acd7ceeddab55fcebfeffe741f3cd2f0
#
_entry.id   acd7ceeddab55fcebfeffe741f3cd2f0
#
_cell.length_a   1.000
_cell.length_b   1.000
_cell.length_c   1.000
_cell.angle_alpha   90.00
_cell.angle_beta   90.00
_cell.angle_gamma   90.00
#
_symmetry.space_group_name_H-M   'P 1'
#
loop_
_entity.id
_entity.type
_entity.pdbx_description
1 polymer ?
#
loop_
_entity_poly.entity_id
_entity_poly.type
_entity_poly.pdbx_seq_one_letter_code
_entity_poly.pdbx_strand_id
1 'polypeptide(L)'
;MRAPAFKRTKALLVLVVISAGLALTSSSASAAPVSIDLCAVPGTATLTGAVTVPVWGFVLKGAAADCSDVTGQLPGPVLDVDEGDVVTVNLTNALPAGHTIRFEVPGINFAAGPADADVGATVTRTFTASAPGTYLYQSGGDGGRQAAMGLYGALIVRPATAGQAYDSATTAYDVEATLVLSAVDPAFNQAADQNAFNMYQYRATYWLINGKAYPDTAPGITATAGDRVLLRYLNGGFDNTTMQLLGMHEHVVARDARLLNNPFDANAETIPAGGTEDAIATVPSGAAPSANGFPLYNRQLHLTNGAQTGPSPTPAAGGGMLTFIHP
;
A
#
# COMPACT_ATOMS: atom_id res chain seq x y z
N MET A 1 79.86 37.05 35.44
CA MET A 1 79.66 35.89 34.59
C MET A 1 78.34 36.03 33.86
N ARG A 2 78.43 36.29 32.55
CA ARG A 2 77.25 36.48 31.70
C ARG A 2 76.84 35.15 31.05
N ALA A 3 75.55 34.77 31.18
CA ALA A 3 74.99 33.60 30.50
C ALA A 3 74.58 33.93 29.06
N PRO A 4 74.75 33.03 28.10
CA PRO A 4 74.48 33.32 26.69
C PRO A 4 72.99 33.23 26.34
N ALA A 5 72.52 34.12 25.47
CA ALA A 5 71.16 34.19 24.97
C ALA A 5 70.89 33.11 23.93
N PHE A 6 69.80 32.34 24.13
CA PHE A 6 69.31 31.38 23.18
C PHE A 6 68.39 32.02 22.14
N LYS A 7 68.84 32.02 20.88
CA LYS A 7 68.02 32.48 19.74
C LYS A 7 66.93 31.39 19.42
N ARG A 8 65.67 31.74 19.59
CA ARG A 8 64.56 30.95 19.14
C ARG A 8 64.30 31.21 17.65
N THR A 9 64.53 30.16 16.83
CA THR A 9 64.19 30.16 15.42
C THR A 9 62.70 29.79 15.34
N LYS A 10 61.82 30.63 14.78
CA LYS A 10 60.43 30.35 14.50
C LYS A 10 60.36 29.53 13.21
N ALA A 11 60.03 28.27 13.31
CA ALA A 11 59.64 27.45 12.16
C ALA A 11 58.21 27.80 11.79
N LEU A 12 58.01 28.32 10.59
CA LEU A 12 56.70 28.57 10.01
C LEU A 12 56.14 27.25 9.45
N LEU A 13 55.17 26.67 10.15
CA LEU A 13 54.49 25.49 9.68
C LEU A 13 53.40 25.94 8.69
N VAL A 14 53.65 25.74 7.39
CA VAL A 14 52.62 25.96 6.34
C VAL A 14 51.69 24.72 6.34
N LEU A 15 50.49 24.91 6.88
CA LEU A 15 49.43 23.89 6.82
C LEU A 15 48.77 23.94 5.43
N VAL A 16 49.13 23.03 4.55
CA VAL A 16 48.44 22.83 3.28
C VAL A 16 47.13 22.05 3.56
N VAL A 17 46.02 22.76 3.58
CA VAL A 17 44.67 22.11 3.62
C VAL A 17 44.36 21.64 2.21
N ILE A 18 44.52 20.34 1.98
CA ILE A 18 44.02 19.69 0.77
C ILE A 18 42.52 19.44 1.02
N SER A 19 41.66 20.30 0.48
CA SER A 19 40.22 20.06 0.38
C SER A 19 40.01 18.98 -0.67
N ALA A 20 39.92 17.72 -0.24
CA ALA A 20 39.39 16.66 -1.06
C ALA A 20 37.86 16.91 -1.22
N GLY A 21 37.48 17.52 -2.33
CA GLY A 21 36.10 17.60 -2.75
C GLY A 21 35.59 16.18 -2.97
N LEU A 22 34.79 15.63 -2.05
CA LEU A 22 33.97 14.47 -2.32
C LEU A 22 32.94 14.92 -3.37
N ALA A 23 33.20 14.61 -4.64
CA ALA A 23 32.14 14.64 -5.64
C ALA A 23 31.18 13.50 -5.27
N LEU A 24 30.02 13.83 -4.68
CA LEU A 24 28.87 12.95 -4.60
C LEU A 24 28.42 12.73 -6.04
N THR A 25 28.90 11.65 -6.66
CA THR A 25 28.28 11.15 -7.88
C THR A 25 26.92 10.63 -7.47
N SER A 26 25.87 11.39 -7.78
CA SER A 26 24.52 10.86 -7.82
C SER A 26 24.54 9.74 -8.85
N SER A 27 24.59 8.49 -8.41
CA SER A 27 24.28 7.37 -9.27
C SER A 27 22.79 7.50 -9.57
N SER A 28 22.43 7.89 -10.79
CA SER A 28 21.10 7.64 -11.31
C SER A 28 20.84 6.15 -11.15
N ALA A 29 19.76 5.78 -10.49
CA ALA A 29 19.32 4.40 -10.43
C ALA A 29 19.25 3.91 -11.88
N SER A 30 20.04 2.88 -12.20
CA SER A 30 20.02 2.29 -13.53
C SER A 30 18.75 1.44 -13.60
N ALA A 31 17.91 1.69 -14.59
CA ALA A 31 16.75 0.85 -14.89
C ALA A 31 17.18 -0.62 -14.87
N ALA A 32 16.62 -1.41 -13.97
CA ALA A 32 16.94 -2.83 -13.83
C ALA A 32 15.77 -3.70 -14.32
N PRO A 33 16.05 -4.88 -14.88
CA PRO A 33 15.00 -5.86 -15.14
C PRO A 33 14.55 -6.48 -13.80
N VAL A 34 13.28 -6.31 -13.46
CA VAL A 34 12.64 -6.91 -12.27
C VAL A 34 11.69 -8.00 -12.73
N SER A 35 11.85 -9.22 -12.20
CA SER A 35 10.94 -10.33 -12.46
C SER A 35 10.17 -10.70 -11.21
N ILE A 36 8.85 -10.77 -11.34
CA ILE A 36 7.91 -11.08 -10.26
C ILE A 36 7.10 -12.29 -10.68
N ASP A 37 7.27 -13.41 -9.97
CA ASP A 37 6.45 -14.60 -10.14
C ASP A 37 5.26 -14.54 -9.18
N LEU A 38 4.05 -14.35 -9.72
CA LEU A 38 2.82 -14.13 -9.00
C LEU A 38 1.83 -15.25 -9.26
N CYS A 39 1.30 -15.83 -8.20
CA CYS A 39 0.24 -16.83 -8.26
C CYS A 39 -1.10 -16.20 -7.88
N ALA A 40 -2.15 -16.48 -8.66
CA ALA A 40 -3.53 -16.26 -8.23
C ALA A 40 -4.10 -17.60 -7.75
N VAL A 41 -4.37 -17.70 -6.47
CA VAL A 41 -4.73 -18.96 -5.81
C VAL A 41 -5.89 -18.79 -4.85
N PRO A 42 -6.67 -19.84 -4.58
CA PRO A 42 -7.66 -19.83 -3.54
C PRO A 42 -7.00 -19.75 -2.15
N GLY A 43 -7.73 -19.19 -1.20
CA GLY A 43 -7.33 -19.07 0.18
C GLY A 43 -8.52 -18.92 1.11
N THR A 44 -8.24 -18.63 2.36
CA THR A 44 -9.26 -18.38 3.39
C THR A 44 -8.82 -17.16 4.20
N ALA A 45 -9.70 -16.16 4.28
CA ALA A 45 -9.50 -15.04 5.19
C ALA A 45 -10.26 -15.31 6.49
N THR A 46 -9.57 -15.11 7.62
CA THR A 46 -10.21 -15.07 8.94
C THR A 46 -10.50 -13.64 9.29
N LEU A 47 -11.76 -13.28 9.29
CA LEU A 47 -12.26 -11.96 9.64
C LEU A 47 -12.38 -11.83 11.16
N THR A 48 -12.37 -10.60 11.66
CA THR A 48 -12.55 -10.33 13.10
C THR A 48 -13.87 -10.93 13.60
N GLY A 49 -13.81 -11.60 14.75
CA GLY A 49 -14.91 -12.41 15.27
C GLY A 49 -14.86 -13.88 14.85
N ALA A 50 -13.70 -14.33 14.33
CA ALA A 50 -13.44 -15.72 13.91
C ALA A 50 -14.36 -16.21 12.76
N VAL A 51 -14.87 -15.31 11.95
CA VAL A 51 -15.63 -15.65 10.74
C VAL A 51 -14.63 -15.92 9.62
N THR A 52 -14.71 -17.09 9.00
CA THR A 52 -13.86 -17.47 7.86
C THR A 52 -14.64 -17.38 6.56
N VAL A 53 -14.01 -16.84 5.54
CA VAL A 53 -14.57 -16.75 4.18
C VAL A 53 -13.55 -17.22 3.15
N PRO A 54 -13.99 -17.92 2.10
CA PRO A 54 -13.14 -18.18 0.95
C PRO A 54 -12.71 -16.87 0.30
N VAL A 55 -11.47 -16.79 -0.13
CA VAL A 55 -10.93 -15.67 -0.91
C VAL A 55 -10.10 -16.18 -2.08
N TRP A 56 -9.88 -15.34 -3.06
CA TRP A 56 -8.84 -15.53 -4.06
C TRP A 56 -7.77 -14.46 -3.84
N GLY A 57 -6.52 -14.85 -3.76
CA GLY A 57 -5.45 -13.92 -3.48
C GLY A 57 -4.30 -14.02 -4.44
N PHE A 58 -3.66 -12.89 -4.71
CA PHE A 58 -2.34 -12.88 -5.29
C PHE A 58 -1.29 -13.19 -4.22
N VAL A 59 -0.32 -14.04 -4.58
CA VAL A 59 0.79 -14.40 -3.69
C VAL A 59 2.08 -14.48 -4.51
N LEU A 60 3.18 -13.99 -3.96
CA LEU A 60 4.49 -14.23 -4.56
C LEU A 60 4.79 -15.73 -4.51
N LYS A 61 5.15 -16.31 -5.65
CA LYS A 61 5.56 -17.72 -5.71
C LYS A 61 6.78 -17.99 -4.82
N GLY A 62 7.71 -17.03 -4.78
CA GLY A 62 8.93 -17.15 -3.98
C GLY A 62 9.73 -18.42 -4.31
N ALA A 63 10.09 -19.17 -3.28
CA ALA A 63 10.82 -20.43 -3.41
C ALA A 63 9.92 -21.67 -3.63
N ALA A 64 8.59 -21.50 -3.69
CA ALA A 64 7.66 -22.61 -3.94
C ALA A 64 7.93 -23.24 -5.33
N ALA A 65 7.75 -24.56 -5.43
CA ALA A 65 7.94 -25.27 -6.69
C ALA A 65 6.91 -24.83 -7.72
N ASP A 66 5.66 -24.72 -7.29
CA ASP A 66 4.55 -24.23 -8.12
C ASP A 66 3.51 -23.47 -7.28
N CYS A 67 2.44 -23.00 -7.91
CA CYS A 67 1.39 -22.23 -7.24
C CYS A 67 0.48 -23.05 -6.32
N SER A 68 0.56 -24.38 -6.32
CA SER A 68 -0.21 -25.22 -5.39
C SER A 68 0.39 -25.23 -3.97
N ASP A 69 1.65 -24.82 -3.84
CA ASP A 69 2.37 -24.77 -2.55
C ASP A 69 2.16 -23.47 -1.78
N VAL A 70 1.39 -22.54 -2.35
CA VAL A 70 1.08 -21.25 -1.71
C VAL A 70 -0.43 -21.08 -1.53
N THR A 71 -0.82 -20.22 -0.58
CA THR A 71 -2.22 -19.98 -0.23
C THR A 71 -2.58 -18.52 -0.43
N GLY A 72 -3.72 -18.25 -1.04
CA GLY A 72 -4.24 -16.91 -1.30
C GLY A 72 -4.39 -16.08 -0.03
N GLN A 73 -4.00 -14.82 -0.10
CA GLN A 73 -4.07 -13.86 1.00
C GLN A 73 -4.79 -12.58 0.59
N LEU A 74 -5.27 -11.85 1.57
CA LEU A 74 -6.01 -10.60 1.41
C LEU A 74 -5.35 -9.48 2.20
N PRO A 75 -4.92 -8.39 1.58
CA PRO A 75 -4.71 -8.21 0.13
C PRO A 75 -3.53 -9.03 -0.38
N GLY A 76 -3.27 -8.98 -1.69
CA GLY A 76 -2.03 -9.47 -2.30
C GLY A 76 -0.80 -8.72 -1.80
N PRO A 77 0.41 -9.19 -2.11
CA PRO A 77 1.66 -8.59 -1.63
C PRO A 77 1.84 -7.15 -2.15
N VAL A 78 2.55 -6.32 -1.38
CA VAL A 78 3.05 -5.05 -1.91
C VAL A 78 4.17 -5.37 -2.90
N LEU A 79 4.00 -4.94 -4.15
CA LEU A 79 5.03 -4.97 -5.18
C LEU A 79 5.79 -3.64 -5.12
N ASP A 80 7.08 -3.68 -4.83
CA ASP A 80 7.92 -2.51 -4.65
C ASP A 80 9.01 -2.51 -5.72
N VAL A 81 9.06 -1.46 -6.57
CA VAL A 81 9.98 -1.34 -7.70
C VAL A 81 10.46 0.10 -7.81
N ASP A 82 11.59 0.30 -8.48
CA ASP A 82 12.15 1.63 -8.69
C ASP A 82 11.66 2.26 -10.00
N GLU A 83 11.61 3.57 -10.04
CA GLU A 83 11.35 4.32 -11.26
C GLU A 83 12.37 3.97 -12.34
N GLY A 84 11.87 3.70 -13.54
CA GLY A 84 12.67 3.27 -14.68
C GLY A 84 12.79 1.76 -14.84
N ASP A 85 12.46 0.96 -13.83
CA ASP A 85 12.54 -0.50 -13.92
C ASP A 85 11.65 -1.05 -15.03
N VAL A 86 12.19 -2.07 -15.73
CA VAL A 86 11.42 -2.90 -16.64
C VAL A 86 10.90 -4.12 -15.86
N VAL A 87 9.64 -4.03 -15.48
CA VAL A 87 8.99 -5.02 -14.61
C VAL A 87 8.31 -6.09 -15.47
N THR A 88 8.62 -7.35 -15.20
CA THR A 88 8.00 -8.51 -15.81
C THR A 88 7.26 -9.30 -14.74
N VAL A 89 5.93 -9.35 -14.83
CA VAL A 89 5.07 -10.16 -13.95
C VAL A 89 4.70 -11.44 -14.69
N ASN A 90 5.14 -12.57 -14.16
CA ASN A 90 4.74 -13.91 -14.61
C ASN A 90 3.55 -14.35 -13.74
N LEU A 91 2.35 -14.15 -14.26
CA LEU A 91 1.10 -14.47 -13.56
C LEU A 91 0.67 -15.90 -13.87
N THR A 92 0.64 -16.75 -12.86
CA THR A 92 0.07 -18.10 -12.95
C THR A 92 -1.31 -18.15 -12.33
N ASN A 93 -2.30 -18.62 -13.10
CA ASN A 93 -3.66 -18.80 -12.63
C ASN A 93 -3.87 -20.24 -12.08
N ALA A 94 -3.93 -20.36 -10.78
CA ALA A 94 -4.24 -21.63 -10.10
C ALA A 94 -5.61 -21.57 -9.37
N LEU A 95 -6.54 -20.74 -9.86
CA LEU A 95 -7.92 -20.70 -9.38
C LEU A 95 -8.72 -21.92 -9.81
N PRO A 96 -9.90 -22.15 -9.23
CA PRO A 96 -10.85 -23.17 -9.69
C PRO A 96 -11.22 -22.97 -11.17
N ALA A 97 -11.73 -24.03 -11.79
CA ALA A 97 -12.15 -24.00 -13.19
C ALA A 97 -13.21 -22.91 -13.47
N GLY A 98 -13.14 -22.31 -14.65
CA GLY A 98 -14.10 -21.29 -15.10
C GLY A 98 -13.71 -19.84 -14.78
N HIS A 99 -12.52 -19.59 -14.24
CA HIS A 99 -12.07 -18.25 -13.86
C HIS A 99 -10.77 -17.87 -14.58
N THR A 100 -10.91 -17.26 -15.75
CA THR A 100 -9.79 -16.62 -16.47
C THR A 100 -9.47 -15.30 -15.76
N ILE A 101 -8.20 -15.04 -15.47
CA ILE A 101 -7.75 -13.83 -14.75
C ILE A 101 -6.92 -12.92 -15.64
N ARG A 102 -6.86 -11.64 -15.27
CA ARG A 102 -6.07 -10.63 -15.97
C ARG A 102 -5.38 -9.72 -14.97
N PHE A 103 -4.06 -9.64 -15.04
CA PHE A 103 -3.31 -8.67 -14.23
C PHE A 103 -3.38 -7.29 -14.86
N GLU A 104 -3.96 -6.35 -14.16
CA GLU A 104 -4.12 -4.95 -14.57
C GLU A 104 -3.62 -4.01 -13.47
N VAL A 105 -3.04 -2.90 -13.92
CA VAL A 105 -2.66 -1.77 -13.06
C VAL A 105 -3.19 -0.51 -13.75
N PRO A 106 -4.29 0.09 -13.26
CA PRO A 106 -4.80 1.33 -13.83
C PRO A 106 -3.71 2.40 -13.89
N GLY A 107 -3.59 3.07 -15.04
CA GLY A 107 -2.56 4.09 -15.26
C GLY A 107 -1.23 3.56 -15.81
N ILE A 108 -1.02 2.24 -15.88
CA ILE A 108 0.17 1.62 -16.47
C ILE A 108 -0.16 0.95 -17.80
N ASN A 109 0.69 1.20 -18.81
CA ASN A 109 0.60 0.56 -20.11
C ASN A 109 1.52 -0.67 -20.17
N PHE A 110 0.94 -1.82 -20.48
CA PHE A 110 1.69 -3.06 -20.65
C PHE A 110 2.16 -3.21 -22.10
N ALA A 111 3.31 -3.86 -22.27
CA ALA A 111 3.77 -4.31 -23.58
C ALA A 111 2.74 -5.25 -24.23
N ALA A 112 2.75 -5.32 -25.56
CA ALA A 112 1.88 -6.23 -26.31
C ALA A 112 2.13 -7.68 -25.90
N GLY A 113 1.04 -8.46 -25.77
CA GLY A 113 1.10 -9.87 -25.37
C GLY A 113 -0.24 -10.34 -24.80
N PRO A 114 -0.38 -11.64 -24.48
CA PRO A 114 -1.58 -12.18 -23.85
C PRO A 114 -1.85 -11.46 -22.54
N ALA A 115 -3.09 -11.02 -22.36
CA ALA A 115 -3.52 -10.35 -21.12
C ALA A 115 -4.17 -11.33 -20.15
N ASP A 116 -4.85 -12.35 -20.67
CA ASP A 116 -5.67 -13.29 -19.93
C ASP A 116 -4.91 -14.57 -19.65
N ALA A 117 -4.93 -15.02 -18.41
CA ALA A 117 -4.42 -16.32 -17.99
C ALA A 117 -5.59 -17.26 -17.73
N ASP A 118 -5.76 -18.28 -18.55
CA ASP A 118 -6.68 -19.37 -18.30
C ASP A 118 -6.20 -20.22 -17.11
N VAL A 119 -7.11 -20.97 -16.51
CA VAL A 119 -6.78 -21.86 -15.39
C VAL A 119 -5.65 -22.81 -15.76
N GLY A 120 -4.62 -22.87 -14.91
CA GLY A 120 -3.40 -23.66 -15.13
C GLY A 120 -2.37 -22.97 -16.04
N ALA A 121 -2.71 -21.85 -16.68
CA ALA A 121 -1.77 -21.14 -17.55
C ALA A 121 -0.97 -20.07 -16.79
N THR A 122 0.21 -19.77 -17.36
CA THR A 122 1.03 -18.61 -16.95
C THR A 122 1.08 -17.62 -18.10
N VAL A 123 0.82 -16.36 -17.83
CA VAL A 123 1.01 -15.26 -18.78
C VAL A 123 2.04 -14.28 -18.25
N THR A 124 2.79 -13.69 -19.17
CA THR A 124 3.80 -12.68 -18.85
C THR A 124 3.27 -11.30 -19.21
N ARG A 125 3.30 -10.39 -18.24
CA ARG A 125 2.90 -9.00 -18.38
C ARG A 125 4.11 -8.11 -18.10
N THR A 126 4.54 -7.33 -19.08
CA THR A 126 5.73 -6.47 -18.95
C THR A 126 5.33 -5.01 -19.09
N PHE A 127 5.89 -4.17 -18.22
CA PHE A 127 5.72 -2.71 -18.26
C PHE A 127 6.99 -2.01 -17.78
N THR A 128 7.11 -0.73 -18.10
CA THR A 128 8.14 0.13 -17.51
C THR A 128 7.50 0.95 -16.39
N ALA A 129 8.09 0.94 -15.21
CA ALA A 129 7.70 1.75 -14.05
C ALA A 129 8.13 3.21 -14.29
N SER A 130 7.43 3.93 -15.17
CA SER A 130 7.88 5.21 -15.74
C SER A 130 7.63 6.42 -14.87
N ALA A 131 6.91 6.29 -13.77
CA ALA A 131 6.62 7.39 -12.86
C ALA A 131 6.45 6.86 -11.43
N PRO A 132 7.04 7.52 -10.42
CA PRO A 132 6.87 7.15 -9.03
C PRO A 132 5.43 7.37 -8.57
N GLY A 133 5.00 6.55 -7.60
CA GLY A 133 3.68 6.69 -7.00
C GLY A 133 3.08 5.39 -6.49
N THR A 134 1.83 5.51 -6.08
CA THR A 134 1.03 4.44 -5.52
C THR A 134 -0.01 3.97 -6.52
N TYR A 135 0.05 2.71 -6.91
CA TYR A 135 -0.83 2.09 -7.89
C TYR A 135 -1.55 0.89 -7.28
N LEU A 136 -2.83 0.74 -7.62
CA LEU A 136 -3.59 -0.47 -7.30
C LEU A 136 -3.41 -1.48 -8.45
N TYR A 137 -2.89 -2.67 -8.18
CA TYR A 137 -2.98 -3.77 -9.13
C TYR A 137 -4.17 -4.67 -8.78
N GLN A 138 -4.81 -5.22 -9.78
CA GLN A 138 -5.99 -6.05 -9.59
C GLN A 138 -6.22 -7.02 -10.75
N SER A 139 -7.14 -7.96 -10.57
CA SER A 139 -7.67 -8.73 -11.69
C SER A 139 -8.82 -7.97 -12.33
N GLY A 140 -8.75 -7.80 -13.64
CA GLY A 140 -9.75 -7.11 -14.44
C GLY A 140 -10.58 -8.07 -15.31
N GLY A 141 -11.62 -7.55 -15.97
CA GLY A 141 -12.32 -8.23 -17.05
C GLY A 141 -13.58 -8.99 -16.66
N ASP A 142 -13.93 -9.16 -15.38
CA ASP A 142 -15.11 -9.91 -14.91
C ASP A 142 -16.15 -9.05 -14.17
N GLY A 143 -16.12 -7.73 -14.37
CA GLY A 143 -17.00 -6.81 -13.66
C GLY A 143 -16.64 -6.65 -12.18
N GLY A 144 -15.38 -6.91 -11.81
CA GLY A 144 -14.83 -6.70 -10.47
C GLY A 144 -15.04 -7.87 -9.49
N ARG A 145 -15.67 -8.97 -9.91
CA ARG A 145 -15.90 -10.13 -9.02
C ARG A 145 -14.62 -10.71 -8.46
N GLN A 146 -13.59 -10.82 -9.29
CA GLN A 146 -12.29 -11.35 -8.87
C GLN A 146 -11.58 -10.39 -7.91
N ALA A 147 -11.70 -9.08 -8.11
CA ALA A 147 -11.26 -8.08 -7.15
C ALA A 147 -12.04 -8.21 -5.83
N ALA A 148 -13.38 -8.36 -5.88
CA ALA A 148 -14.19 -8.57 -4.68
C ALA A 148 -13.84 -9.87 -3.92
N MET A 149 -13.35 -10.89 -4.62
CA MET A 149 -12.82 -12.11 -4.00
C MET A 149 -11.44 -11.92 -3.35
N GLY A 150 -10.71 -10.81 -3.68
CA GLY A 150 -9.41 -10.49 -3.08
C GLY A 150 -8.25 -10.35 -4.05
N LEU A 151 -8.46 -10.48 -5.36
CA LEU A 151 -7.40 -10.34 -6.36
C LEU A 151 -7.04 -8.87 -6.61
N TYR A 152 -6.44 -8.23 -5.64
CA TYR A 152 -5.89 -6.87 -5.67
C TYR A 152 -4.73 -6.72 -4.70
N GLY A 153 -3.92 -5.66 -4.90
CA GLY A 153 -2.83 -5.29 -4.00
C GLY A 153 -2.17 -3.97 -4.41
N ALA A 154 -1.13 -3.58 -3.70
CA ALA A 154 -0.41 -2.35 -3.93
C ALA A 154 0.83 -2.56 -4.79
N LEU A 155 1.03 -1.70 -5.80
CA LEU A 155 2.29 -1.52 -6.49
C LEU A 155 2.83 -0.13 -6.14
N ILE A 156 4.01 -0.09 -5.54
CA ILE A 156 4.72 1.14 -5.20
C ILE A 156 5.89 1.30 -6.17
N VAL A 157 5.91 2.40 -6.89
CA VAL A 157 7.05 2.81 -7.70
C VAL A 157 7.83 3.86 -6.92
N ARG A 158 9.08 3.57 -6.58
CA ARG A 158 9.94 4.44 -5.80
C ARG A 158 10.61 5.49 -6.70
N PRO A 159 10.68 6.77 -6.29
CA PRO A 159 11.46 7.76 -7.00
C PRO A 159 12.97 7.53 -6.80
N ALA A 160 13.79 8.14 -7.63
CA ALA A 160 15.25 8.04 -7.54
C ALA A 160 15.81 8.55 -6.21
N THR A 161 15.11 9.46 -5.53
CA THR A 161 15.54 10.00 -4.23
C THR A 161 14.85 9.26 -3.10
N ALA A 162 15.60 8.49 -2.32
CA ALA A 162 15.10 7.79 -1.14
C ALA A 162 14.50 8.77 -0.11
N GLY A 163 13.45 8.34 0.61
CA GLY A 163 12.76 9.15 1.61
C GLY A 163 11.83 10.21 1.02
N GLN A 164 11.58 10.16 -0.27
CA GLN A 164 10.52 10.93 -0.96
C GLN A 164 9.47 9.98 -1.51
N ALA A 165 8.22 10.43 -1.59
CA ALA A 165 7.15 9.66 -2.20
C ALA A 165 7.11 9.82 -3.72
N TYR A 166 7.57 10.97 -4.22
CA TYR A 166 7.62 11.37 -5.63
C TYR A 166 8.92 12.16 -5.89
N ASP A 167 9.21 12.49 -7.13
CA ASP A 167 10.37 13.31 -7.52
C ASP A 167 10.20 14.79 -7.10
N SER A 168 9.89 14.98 -5.82
CA SER A 168 9.71 16.29 -5.21
C SER A 168 10.10 16.28 -3.74
N ALA A 169 10.97 17.19 -3.35
CA ALA A 169 11.38 17.35 -1.95
C ALA A 169 10.20 17.69 -1.01
N THR A 170 9.09 18.21 -1.54
CA THR A 170 7.89 18.48 -0.75
C THR A 170 7.21 17.20 -0.27
N THR A 171 7.50 16.08 -0.91
CA THR A 171 6.94 14.76 -0.59
C THR A 171 7.87 13.89 0.28
N ALA A 172 8.88 14.50 0.92
CA ALA A 172 9.73 13.78 1.86
C ALA A 172 8.93 13.29 3.07
N TYR A 173 9.30 12.13 3.59
CA TYR A 173 8.65 11.49 4.74
C TYR A 173 9.67 10.75 5.61
N ASP A 174 9.29 10.48 6.87
CA ASP A 174 10.09 9.74 7.85
C ASP A 174 9.53 8.35 8.06
N VAL A 175 8.20 8.21 8.02
CA VAL A 175 7.47 6.94 8.21
C VAL A 175 6.50 6.76 7.05
N GLU A 176 6.35 5.52 6.56
CA GLU A 176 5.44 5.17 5.49
C GLU A 176 4.44 4.10 5.93
N ALA A 177 3.19 4.26 5.54
CA ALA A 177 2.15 3.28 5.73
C ALA A 177 1.34 3.07 4.44
N THR A 178 1.36 1.85 3.93
CA THR A 178 0.50 1.43 2.81
C THR A 178 -0.80 0.87 3.35
N LEU A 179 -1.92 1.47 2.99
CA LEU A 179 -3.25 1.21 3.53
C LEU A 179 -4.18 0.76 2.40
N VAL A 180 -4.28 -0.56 2.20
CA VAL A 180 -5.21 -1.14 1.24
C VAL A 180 -6.57 -1.27 1.90
N LEU A 181 -7.50 -0.42 1.47
CA LEU A 181 -8.88 -0.37 1.96
C LEU A 181 -9.71 -1.34 1.14
N SER A 182 -10.51 -2.16 1.80
CA SER A 182 -11.34 -3.16 1.12
C SER A 182 -12.57 -3.54 1.94
N ALA A 183 -13.49 -4.25 1.29
CA ALA A 183 -14.71 -4.69 1.93
C ALA A 183 -15.03 -6.13 1.52
N VAL A 184 -15.65 -6.90 2.42
CA VAL A 184 -16.03 -8.30 2.20
C VAL A 184 -17.52 -8.48 2.44
N ASP A 185 -18.17 -9.09 1.46
CA ASP A 185 -19.52 -9.64 1.59
C ASP A 185 -19.42 -11.18 1.80
N PRO A 186 -19.63 -11.69 3.00
CA PRO A 186 -19.54 -13.13 3.25
C PRO A 186 -20.49 -13.97 2.38
N ALA A 187 -21.64 -13.41 2.00
CA ALA A 187 -22.60 -14.14 1.14
C ALA A 187 -22.05 -14.31 -0.28
N PHE A 188 -21.38 -13.29 -0.81
CA PHE A 188 -20.71 -13.39 -2.10
C PHE A 188 -19.50 -14.33 -2.04
N ASN A 189 -18.64 -14.17 -1.03
CA ASN A 189 -17.43 -14.99 -0.90
C ASN A 189 -17.75 -16.48 -0.72
N GLN A 190 -18.86 -16.81 -0.04
CA GLN A 190 -19.32 -18.18 0.22
C GLN A 190 -20.27 -18.73 -0.87
N ALA A 191 -20.55 -17.95 -1.92
CA ALA A 191 -21.40 -18.41 -3.02
C ALA A 191 -20.78 -19.65 -3.68
N ALA A 192 -21.62 -20.60 -4.07
CA ALA A 192 -21.18 -21.82 -4.75
C ALA A 192 -20.55 -21.53 -6.13
N ASP A 193 -20.98 -20.46 -6.77
CA ASP A 193 -20.45 -19.95 -8.03
C ASP A 193 -20.50 -18.41 -8.01
N GLN A 194 -19.34 -17.79 -7.94
CA GLN A 194 -19.20 -16.33 -7.94
C GLN A 194 -19.65 -15.70 -9.25
N ASN A 195 -19.54 -16.42 -10.37
CA ASN A 195 -20.00 -15.93 -11.67
C ASN A 195 -21.53 -15.83 -11.74
N ALA A 196 -22.23 -16.73 -11.05
CA ALA A 196 -23.69 -16.76 -10.99
C ALA A 196 -24.26 -15.82 -9.91
N PHE A 197 -23.44 -15.30 -8.99
CA PHE A 197 -23.90 -14.40 -7.93
C PHE A 197 -24.44 -13.09 -8.53
N ASN A 198 -25.62 -12.67 -8.07
CA ASN A 198 -26.19 -11.39 -8.48
C ASN A 198 -25.51 -10.23 -7.75
N MET A 199 -24.58 -9.54 -8.42
CA MET A 199 -23.83 -8.43 -7.85
C MET A 199 -24.70 -7.24 -7.38
N TYR A 200 -25.94 -7.11 -7.83
CA TYR A 200 -26.87 -6.13 -7.24
C TYR A 200 -27.26 -6.47 -5.80
N GLN A 201 -27.00 -7.70 -5.36
CA GLN A 201 -27.22 -8.15 -4.00
C GLN A 201 -25.95 -8.11 -3.13
N TYR A 202 -24.81 -7.74 -3.71
CA TYR A 202 -23.57 -7.56 -2.95
C TYR A 202 -23.76 -6.54 -1.81
N ARG A 203 -23.45 -6.96 -0.59
CA ARG A 203 -23.58 -6.14 0.63
C ARG A 203 -22.42 -6.44 1.55
N ALA A 204 -21.38 -5.61 1.46
CA ALA A 204 -20.26 -5.72 2.37
C ALA A 204 -20.70 -5.51 3.82
N THR A 205 -20.20 -6.34 4.71
CA THR A 205 -20.43 -6.25 6.16
C THR A 205 -19.14 -6.23 6.96
N TYR A 206 -18.01 -6.45 6.30
CA TYR A 206 -16.67 -6.29 6.86
C TYR A 206 -15.90 -5.29 6.04
N TRP A 207 -15.31 -4.31 6.72
CA TRP A 207 -14.50 -3.26 6.12
C TRP A 207 -13.09 -3.35 6.69
N LEU A 208 -12.09 -3.44 5.82
CA LEU A 208 -10.76 -3.88 6.15
C LEU A 208 -9.71 -2.85 5.75
N ILE A 209 -8.66 -2.74 6.57
CA ILE A 209 -7.38 -2.11 6.25
C ILE A 209 -6.36 -3.24 6.19
N ASN A 210 -5.69 -3.40 5.06
CA ASN A 210 -4.71 -4.48 4.84
C ASN A 210 -5.23 -5.87 5.19
N GLY A 211 -6.50 -6.15 4.82
CA GLY A 211 -7.15 -7.43 5.04
C GLY A 211 -7.61 -7.67 6.49
N LYS A 212 -7.52 -6.68 7.37
CA LYS A 212 -7.88 -6.77 8.78
C LYS A 212 -8.88 -5.70 9.18
N ALA A 213 -9.75 -6.01 10.14
CA ALA A 213 -10.60 -5.05 10.81
C ALA A 213 -10.10 -4.82 12.26
N TYR A 214 -10.43 -3.67 12.84
CA TYR A 214 -10.12 -3.44 14.25
C TYR A 214 -10.82 -4.49 15.16
N PRO A 215 -10.15 -5.03 16.20
CA PRO A 215 -8.85 -4.62 16.75
C PRO A 215 -7.62 -5.23 16.07
N ASP A 216 -7.76 -6.11 15.06
CA ASP A 216 -6.65 -6.83 14.43
C ASP A 216 -5.75 -5.90 13.57
N THR A 217 -6.15 -4.64 13.36
CA THR A 217 -5.32 -3.57 12.77
C THR A 217 -4.28 -3.00 13.74
N ALA A 218 -4.36 -3.35 15.05
CA ALA A 218 -3.35 -2.94 16.04
C ALA A 218 -2.02 -3.71 15.83
N PRO A 219 -0.87 -3.12 16.20
CA PRO A 219 -0.68 -1.87 16.94
C PRO A 219 -0.84 -0.59 16.10
N GLY A 220 -0.97 -0.67 14.78
CA GLY A 220 -1.09 0.50 13.92
C GLY A 220 0.26 1.04 13.43
N ILE A 221 0.32 2.34 13.16
CA ILE A 221 1.47 3.04 12.60
C ILE A 221 2.26 3.67 13.73
N THR A 222 3.53 3.32 13.91
CA THR A 222 4.40 3.92 14.93
C THR A 222 5.16 5.11 14.33
N ALA A 223 5.06 6.26 14.97
CA ALA A 223 5.77 7.49 14.55
C ALA A 223 5.98 8.38 15.78
N THR A 224 6.98 9.25 15.77
CA THR A 224 7.30 10.17 16.87
C THR A 224 6.88 11.61 16.55
N ALA A 225 6.78 12.46 17.57
CA ALA A 225 6.43 13.87 17.37
C ALA A 225 7.42 14.55 16.41
N GLY A 226 6.90 15.21 15.40
CA GLY A 226 7.65 15.83 14.32
C GLY A 226 7.81 14.99 13.08
N ASP A 227 7.65 13.66 13.16
CA ASP A 227 7.73 12.78 11.99
C ASP A 227 6.64 13.12 10.97
N ARG A 228 7.02 13.03 9.71
CA ARG A 228 6.14 13.12 8.55
C ARG A 228 5.75 11.70 8.15
N VAL A 229 4.49 11.36 8.35
CA VAL A 229 3.94 10.05 8.03
C VAL A 229 3.30 10.10 6.65
N LEU A 230 3.84 9.35 5.70
CA LEU A 230 3.23 9.14 4.40
C LEU A 230 2.16 8.05 4.51
N LEU A 231 0.92 8.41 4.23
CA LEU A 231 -0.23 7.52 4.14
C LEU A 231 -0.53 7.26 2.66
N ARG A 232 -0.33 6.03 2.22
CA ARG A 232 -0.66 5.58 0.88
C ARG A 232 -1.96 4.82 0.91
N TYR A 233 -3.04 5.46 0.50
CA TYR A 233 -4.36 4.86 0.41
C TYR A 233 -4.58 4.20 -0.94
N LEU A 234 -5.07 2.96 -0.92
CA LEU A 234 -5.51 2.24 -2.11
C LEU A 234 -6.89 1.65 -1.82
N ASN A 235 -7.87 1.97 -2.63
CA ASN A 235 -9.22 1.46 -2.43
C ASN A 235 -9.50 0.29 -3.39
N GLY A 236 -9.31 -0.94 -2.89
CA GLY A 236 -9.63 -2.18 -3.60
C GLY A 236 -11.10 -2.62 -3.48
N GLY A 237 -11.94 -1.85 -2.77
CA GLY A 237 -13.38 -2.12 -2.62
C GLY A 237 -14.24 -1.51 -3.71
N PHE A 238 -15.56 -1.77 -3.64
CA PHE A 238 -16.53 -1.19 -4.57
C PHE A 238 -17.13 0.14 -4.12
N ASP A 239 -17.01 0.47 -2.82
CA ASP A 239 -17.53 1.71 -2.27
C ASP A 239 -16.44 2.78 -2.22
N ASN A 240 -16.83 4.03 -2.50
CA ASN A 240 -15.98 5.17 -2.19
C ASN A 240 -15.73 5.19 -0.68
N THR A 241 -14.50 5.29 -0.26
CA THR A 241 -14.10 5.17 1.15
C THR A 241 -13.55 6.48 1.66
N THR A 242 -14.25 7.10 2.62
CA THR A 242 -13.79 8.34 3.24
C THR A 242 -13.02 8.03 4.51
N MET A 243 -11.72 8.36 4.53
CA MET A 243 -10.86 8.21 5.69
C MET A 243 -10.69 9.54 6.41
N GLN A 244 -10.57 9.50 7.73
CA GLN A 244 -10.35 10.67 8.59
C GLN A 244 -9.25 10.36 9.60
N LEU A 245 -8.27 11.26 9.68
CA LEU A 245 -7.23 11.25 10.71
C LEU A 245 -7.58 12.28 11.80
N LEU A 246 -8.01 11.82 12.97
CA LEU A 246 -8.45 12.70 14.04
C LEU A 246 -7.27 13.30 14.81
N GLY A 247 -7.25 14.63 14.90
CA GLY A 247 -6.21 15.38 15.63
C GLY A 247 -4.99 15.74 14.79
N MET A 248 -5.00 15.42 13.49
CA MET A 248 -3.98 15.79 12.52
C MET A 248 -4.66 16.24 11.23
N HIS A 249 -3.92 16.96 10.38
CA HIS A 249 -4.31 17.23 9.00
C HIS A 249 -3.53 16.31 8.06
N GLU A 250 -4.18 15.86 7.01
CA GLU A 250 -3.58 15.14 5.90
C GLU A 250 -3.27 16.14 4.79
N HIS A 251 -2.00 16.32 4.47
CA HIS A 251 -1.56 17.09 3.32
C HIS A 251 -1.60 16.19 2.09
N VAL A 252 -2.68 16.26 1.32
CA VAL A 252 -2.88 15.44 0.12
C VAL A 252 -1.94 15.92 -0.97
N VAL A 253 -1.02 15.04 -1.37
CA VAL A 253 0.06 15.37 -2.33
C VAL A 253 -0.16 14.76 -3.71
N ALA A 254 -0.86 13.60 -3.79
CA ALA A 254 -1.08 12.93 -5.07
C ALA A 254 -2.39 12.13 -5.09
N ARG A 255 -2.92 11.89 -6.29
CA ARG A 255 -4.04 11.00 -6.59
C ARG A 255 -3.75 10.19 -7.84
N ASP A 256 -4.10 8.89 -7.82
CA ASP A 256 -3.87 7.96 -8.92
C ASP A 256 -2.43 8.05 -9.47
N ALA A 257 -1.47 7.99 -8.54
CA ALA A 257 -0.02 8.09 -8.80
C ALA A 257 0.41 9.37 -9.52
N ARG A 258 -0.34 10.47 -9.38
CA ARG A 258 -0.03 11.76 -9.99
C ARG A 258 0.05 12.84 -8.94
N LEU A 259 1.20 13.52 -8.86
CA LEU A 259 1.35 14.70 -8.03
C LEU A 259 0.30 15.75 -8.36
N LEU A 260 -0.30 16.33 -7.34
CA LEU A 260 -1.21 17.45 -7.48
C LEU A 260 -0.42 18.74 -7.75
N ASN A 261 -0.89 19.54 -8.71
CA ASN A 261 -0.31 20.87 -8.96
C ASN A 261 -0.51 21.81 -7.76
N ASN A 262 -1.58 21.60 -7.00
CA ASN A 262 -1.92 22.34 -5.80
C ASN A 262 -2.28 21.34 -4.70
N PRO A 263 -1.29 20.83 -3.94
CA PRO A 263 -1.53 20.03 -2.75
C PRO A 263 -2.36 20.83 -1.74
N PHE A 264 -3.16 20.16 -0.93
CA PHE A 264 -4.06 20.81 0.01
C PHE A 264 -4.19 20.01 1.31
N ASP A 265 -4.56 20.70 2.39
CA ASP A 265 -4.80 20.07 3.68
C ASP A 265 -6.26 19.66 3.81
N ALA A 266 -6.48 18.45 4.31
CA ALA A 266 -7.79 17.88 4.56
C ALA A 266 -7.87 17.28 5.97
N ASN A 267 -9.08 17.25 6.53
CA ASN A 267 -9.39 16.51 7.77
C ASN A 267 -9.90 15.10 7.45
N ALA A 268 -10.49 14.94 6.30
CA ALA A 268 -11.00 13.68 5.78
C ALA A 268 -11.01 13.74 4.26
N GLU A 269 -10.61 12.66 3.63
CA GLU A 269 -10.61 12.54 2.17
C GLU A 269 -11.33 11.29 1.69
N THR A 270 -11.90 11.39 0.51
CA THR A 270 -12.63 10.27 -0.10
C THR A 270 -11.82 9.67 -1.23
N ILE A 271 -11.41 8.44 -1.02
CA ILE A 271 -10.70 7.64 -2.01
C ILE A 271 -11.74 6.89 -2.85
N PRO A 272 -11.87 7.18 -4.15
CA PRO A 272 -12.80 6.49 -5.03
C PRO A 272 -12.52 4.98 -5.08
N ALA A 273 -13.55 4.19 -5.37
CA ALA A 273 -13.39 2.77 -5.66
C ALA A 273 -12.40 2.56 -6.82
N GLY A 274 -11.38 1.74 -6.63
CA GLY A 274 -10.30 1.52 -7.60
C GLY A 274 -9.25 2.62 -7.67
N GLY A 275 -9.39 3.71 -6.89
CA GLY A 275 -8.46 4.84 -6.87
C GLY A 275 -7.38 4.73 -5.81
N THR A 276 -6.36 5.60 -5.91
CA THR A 276 -5.30 5.74 -4.91
C THR A 276 -5.10 7.21 -4.52
N GLU A 277 -4.63 7.43 -3.30
CA GLU A 277 -4.31 8.76 -2.80
C GLU A 277 -3.10 8.69 -1.86
N ASP A 278 -2.19 9.66 -1.98
CA ASP A 278 -1.06 9.81 -1.08
C ASP A 278 -1.18 11.12 -0.31
N ALA A 279 -1.10 11.02 1.01
CA ALA A 279 -1.15 12.16 1.92
C ALA A 279 0.00 12.08 2.94
N ILE A 280 0.47 13.25 3.39
CA ILE A 280 1.50 13.35 4.41
C ILE A 280 0.92 14.04 5.62
N ALA A 281 0.99 13.37 6.78
CA ALA A 281 0.57 13.93 8.05
C ALA A 281 1.78 14.14 8.95
N THR A 282 1.89 15.31 9.61
CA THR A 282 2.96 15.57 10.57
C THR A 282 2.45 15.30 11.99
N VAL A 283 3.15 14.43 12.71
CA VAL A 283 2.78 14.08 14.09
C VAL A 283 2.98 15.26 15.02
N PRO A 284 1.94 15.79 15.66
CA PRO A 284 2.07 16.94 16.55
C PRO A 284 2.78 16.57 17.86
N SER A 285 3.40 17.55 18.50
CA SER A 285 4.05 17.39 19.82
C SER A 285 3.07 17.36 21.00
N GLY A 286 1.78 17.61 20.75
CA GLY A 286 0.73 17.59 21.77
C GLY A 286 0.25 16.18 22.12
N ALA A 287 -0.59 16.09 23.17
CA ALA A 287 -1.22 14.82 23.53
C ALA A 287 -2.14 14.32 22.39
N ALA A 288 -2.06 13.04 22.11
CA ALA A 288 -2.97 12.39 21.17
C ALA A 288 -4.42 12.41 21.69
N PRO A 289 -5.42 12.42 20.81
CA PRO A 289 -6.84 12.48 21.20
C PRO A 289 -7.35 11.20 21.86
N SER A 290 -6.58 10.13 21.85
CA SER A 290 -6.92 8.88 22.54
C SER A 290 -5.69 8.23 23.18
N ALA A 291 -5.93 7.29 24.11
CA ALA A 291 -4.87 6.49 24.72
C ALA A 291 -4.12 5.61 23.70
N ASN A 292 -4.75 5.32 22.57
CA ASN A 292 -4.16 4.53 21.49
C ASN A 292 -3.49 5.39 20.41
N GLY A 293 -3.36 6.71 20.60
CA GLY A 293 -2.78 7.62 19.62
C GLY A 293 -3.82 8.41 18.82
N PHE A 294 -3.48 8.73 17.57
CA PHE A 294 -4.32 9.48 16.64
C PHE A 294 -5.17 8.50 15.81
N PRO A 295 -6.51 8.46 16.00
CA PRO A 295 -7.36 7.53 15.26
C PRO A 295 -7.39 7.87 13.76
N LEU A 296 -7.17 6.87 12.94
CA LEU A 296 -7.38 6.88 11.50
C LEU A 296 -8.54 5.92 11.19
N TYR A 297 -9.67 6.43 10.73
CA TYR A 297 -10.89 5.65 10.64
C TYR A 297 -11.79 6.04 9.47
N ASN A 298 -12.67 5.12 9.08
CA ASN A 298 -13.67 5.37 8.05
C ASN A 298 -14.78 6.31 8.56
N ARG A 299 -14.94 7.44 7.90
CA ARG A 299 -15.91 8.49 8.28
C ARG A 299 -17.35 8.15 7.94
N GLN A 300 -17.57 7.13 7.11
CA GLN A 300 -18.91 6.60 6.81
C GLN A 300 -19.42 5.62 7.88
N LEU A 301 -18.68 5.50 9.00
CA LEU A 301 -19.01 4.65 10.15
C LEU A 301 -18.98 3.15 9.82
N HIS A 302 -18.16 2.73 8.87
CA HIS A 302 -17.81 1.33 8.65
C HIS A 302 -16.86 0.84 9.76
N LEU A 303 -17.34 0.95 11.01
CA LEU A 303 -16.59 0.71 12.25
C LEU A 303 -17.13 -0.49 13.02
N THR A 304 -17.81 -1.41 12.34
CA THR A 304 -18.36 -2.64 12.90
C THR A 304 -17.85 -3.85 12.16
N ASN A 305 -17.87 -5.00 12.81
CA ASN A 305 -17.52 -6.29 12.22
C ASN A 305 -18.79 -7.12 12.01
N GLY A 306 -19.08 -7.46 10.76
CA GLY A 306 -20.26 -8.26 10.40
C GLY A 306 -21.56 -7.47 10.31
N ALA A 307 -22.60 -8.16 9.88
CA ALA A 307 -23.95 -7.61 9.77
C ALA A 307 -24.52 -7.33 11.17
N GLN A 308 -25.16 -6.18 11.33
CA GLN A 308 -25.96 -5.91 12.54
C GLN A 308 -27.20 -6.79 12.52
N THR A 309 -27.34 -7.66 13.50
CA THR A 309 -28.51 -8.52 13.66
C THR A 309 -29.37 -8.00 14.81
N GLY A 310 -30.61 -7.61 14.48
CA GLY A 310 -31.65 -7.29 15.49
C GLY A 310 -31.97 -5.80 15.65
N PRO A 311 -33.16 -5.49 16.24
CA PRO A 311 -33.68 -4.13 16.39
C PRO A 311 -33.05 -3.32 17.53
N SER A 312 -32.21 -3.93 18.34
CA SER A 312 -31.45 -3.24 19.38
C SER A 312 -29.98 -3.58 19.18
N PRO A 313 -29.16 -2.62 18.73
CA PRO A 313 -27.73 -2.87 18.70
C PRO A 313 -27.27 -3.00 20.15
N THR A 314 -26.97 -4.19 20.61
CA THR A 314 -25.87 -4.33 21.55
C THR A 314 -24.72 -3.55 20.91
N PRO A 315 -24.06 -2.60 21.60
CA PRO A 315 -22.93 -1.89 21.01
C PRO A 315 -21.99 -2.96 20.49
N ALA A 316 -21.95 -3.13 19.18
CA ALA A 316 -20.94 -3.99 18.56
C ALA A 316 -19.60 -3.42 19.03
N ALA A 317 -18.73 -4.27 19.55
CA ALA A 317 -17.39 -3.82 19.86
C ALA A 317 -16.86 -3.09 18.62
N GLY A 318 -16.21 -1.94 18.81
CA GLY A 318 -15.65 -1.15 17.71
C GLY A 318 -14.87 -2.07 16.79
N GLY A 319 -15.01 -1.89 15.50
CA GLY A 319 -14.49 -2.79 14.47
C GLY A 319 -14.21 -2.06 13.17
N GLY A 320 -14.15 -2.78 12.09
CA GLY A 320 -14.05 -2.24 10.72
C GLY A 320 -12.77 -1.47 10.47
N MET A 321 -12.87 -0.45 9.60
CA MET A 321 -11.75 0.38 9.18
C MET A 321 -11.37 1.40 10.26
N LEU A 322 -10.63 0.96 11.26
CA LEU A 322 -10.03 1.78 12.31
C LEU A 322 -8.61 1.30 12.58
N THR A 323 -7.66 2.23 12.61
CA THR A 323 -6.29 2.03 13.08
C THR A 323 -5.80 3.31 13.76
N PHE A 324 -4.54 3.36 14.19
CA PHE A 324 -4.00 4.51 14.91
C PHE A 324 -2.59 4.85 14.44
N ILE A 325 -2.24 6.14 14.54
CA ILE A 325 -0.84 6.57 14.55
C ILE A 325 -0.45 6.75 16.01
N HIS A 326 0.53 5.94 16.45
CA HIS A 326 1.05 5.97 17.82
C HIS A 326 2.31 6.83 17.86
N PRO A 327 2.30 7.92 18.64
CA PRO A 327 3.51 8.72 18.88
C PRO A 327 4.48 8.03 19.83
#